data_fe5eef3fe063825da1a7119cc6afb685
#
_entry.id   fe5eef3fe063825da1a7119cc6afb685
#
_cell.length_a   1.000
_cell.length_b   1.000
_cell.length_c   1.000
_cell.angle_alpha   90.00
_cell.angle_beta   90.00
_cell.angle_gamma   90.00
#
_symmetry.space_group_name_H-M   'P 1'
#
loop_
_entity.id
_entity.type
_entity.pdbx_description
1 polymer ?
#
loop_
_entity_poly.entity_id
_entity_poly.type
_entity_poly.pdbx_seq_one_letter_code
_entity_poly.pdbx_strand_id
1 'polypeptide(L)'
;YNEYYLICLLGINESMNNILAFDVLSPSEVALQIAARVKTRRLELNLTQEGMAARAGLKFATYRRFEQTGEISLKGLLQIGFALNVLSEFDVLFAQKQYQSLDDVLNEQSVTRKRGKKNE
;
A
#
# COMPACT_ATOMS: atom_id res chain seq x y z
N TYR A 1 -25.99 -7.08 3.47
CA TYR A 1 -25.54 -5.72 3.68
C TYR A 1 -24.40 -5.71 4.66
N ASN A 2 -23.18 -5.56 4.19
CA ASN A 2 -22.08 -4.93 4.92
C ASN A 2 -21.45 -5.66 6.10
N GLU A 3 -21.28 -6.96 6.05
CA GLU A 3 -20.27 -7.59 6.90
C GLU A 3 -18.85 -7.04 6.59
N TYR A 4 -18.59 -6.65 5.32
CA TYR A 4 -17.33 -6.02 4.93
C TYR A 4 -17.15 -4.60 5.45
N TYR A 5 -18.22 -3.81 5.55
CA TYR A 5 -18.17 -2.48 6.16
C TYR A 5 -17.96 -2.55 7.67
N LEU A 6 -18.61 -3.52 8.32
CA LEU A 6 -18.42 -3.80 9.74
C LEU A 6 -17.02 -4.30 10.05
N ILE A 7 -16.41 -5.13 9.19
CA ILE A 7 -15.04 -5.60 9.33
C ILE A 7 -14.06 -4.45 9.11
N CYS A 8 -14.30 -3.52 8.16
CA CYS A 8 -13.52 -2.31 8.01
C CYS A 8 -13.70 -1.34 9.19
N LEU A 9 -14.90 -1.19 9.74
CA LEU A 9 -15.18 -0.37 10.91
C LEU A 9 -14.69 -1.01 12.22
N LEU A 10 -14.80 -2.33 12.35
CA LEU A 10 -14.23 -3.09 13.48
C LEU A 10 -12.70 -3.17 13.38
N GLY A 11 -12.14 -3.22 12.18
CA GLY A 11 -10.69 -3.09 11.97
C GLY A 11 -10.15 -1.73 12.41
N ILE A 12 -10.94 -0.66 12.30
CA ILE A 12 -10.60 0.66 12.86
C ILE A 12 -10.65 0.62 14.40
N ASN A 13 -11.58 -0.10 14.99
CA ASN A 13 -11.66 -0.25 16.45
C ASN A 13 -10.57 -1.16 17.02
N GLU A 14 -10.20 -2.22 16.33
CA GLU A 14 -9.05 -3.05 16.70
C GLU A 14 -7.73 -2.28 16.54
N SER A 15 -7.63 -1.43 15.52
CA SER A 15 -6.48 -0.54 15.31
C SER A 15 -6.32 0.47 16.44
N MET A 16 -7.41 0.96 17.04
CA MET A 16 -7.34 1.89 18.18
C MET A 16 -6.92 1.19 19.48
N ASN A 17 -7.26 -0.08 19.66
CA ASN A 17 -6.80 -0.87 20.81
C ASN A 17 -5.33 -1.32 20.64
N ASN A 18 -4.83 -1.39 19.40
CA ASN A 18 -3.46 -1.76 19.07
C ASN A 18 -2.46 -0.59 19.07
N ILE A 19 -2.92 0.65 19.25
CA ILE A 19 -2.01 1.80 19.44
C ILE A 19 -1.13 1.64 20.69
N LEU A 20 -1.56 0.82 21.65
CA LEU A 20 -0.77 0.50 22.86
C LEU A 20 0.08 -0.77 22.72
N ALA A 21 -0.18 -1.62 21.73
CA ALA A 21 0.68 -2.71 21.32
C ALA A 21 1.51 -2.19 20.15
N PHE A 22 2.82 -2.17 20.28
CA PHE A 22 3.76 -1.82 19.20
C PHE A 22 3.72 -2.88 18.09
N ASP A 23 2.57 -3.04 17.43
CA ASP A 23 2.42 -3.89 16.26
C ASP A 23 3.10 -3.22 15.07
N VAL A 24 4.41 -3.41 15.00
CA VAL A 24 5.18 -3.11 13.81
C VAL A 24 4.80 -4.17 12.77
N LEU A 25 3.91 -3.80 11.84
CA LEU A 25 3.57 -4.67 10.72
C LEU A 25 4.82 -5.02 9.93
N SER A 26 5.02 -6.30 9.66
CA SER A 26 6.11 -6.72 8.78
C SER A 26 5.82 -6.31 7.32
N PRO A 27 6.85 -6.15 6.48
CA PRO A 27 6.65 -5.88 5.05
C PRO A 27 5.72 -6.90 4.37
N SER A 28 5.80 -8.17 4.75
CA SER A 28 4.95 -9.24 4.22
C SER A 28 3.47 -9.04 4.57
N GLU A 29 3.19 -8.62 5.81
CA GLU A 29 1.82 -8.34 6.25
C GLU A 29 1.24 -7.13 5.54
N VAL A 30 2.02 -6.08 5.34
CA VAL A 30 1.61 -4.90 4.56
C VAL A 30 1.31 -5.30 3.12
N ALA A 31 2.16 -6.13 2.50
CA ALA A 31 1.97 -6.61 1.14
C ALA A 31 0.66 -7.41 1.00
N LEU A 32 0.36 -8.30 1.95
CA LEU A 32 -0.89 -9.05 1.99
C LEU A 32 -2.12 -8.16 2.19
N GLN A 33 -2.01 -7.13 3.02
CA GLN A 33 -3.08 -6.14 3.20
C GLN A 33 -3.35 -5.35 1.91
N ILE A 34 -2.32 -4.97 1.18
CA ILE A 34 -2.46 -4.31 -0.13
C ILE A 34 -3.14 -5.26 -1.12
N ALA A 35 -2.70 -6.51 -1.19
CA ALA A 35 -3.31 -7.52 -2.06
C ALA A 35 -4.79 -7.75 -1.74
N ALA A 36 -5.16 -7.80 -0.45
CA ALA A 36 -6.54 -7.94 -0.02
C ALA A 36 -7.41 -6.73 -0.45
N ARG A 37 -6.90 -5.52 -0.34
CA ARG A 37 -7.60 -4.32 -0.80
C ARG A 37 -7.79 -4.30 -2.32
N VAL A 38 -6.77 -4.72 -3.08
CA VAL A 38 -6.86 -4.87 -4.54
C VAL A 38 -7.92 -5.92 -4.91
N LYS A 39 -7.93 -7.06 -4.24
CA LYS A 39 -8.96 -8.08 -4.42
C LYS A 39 -10.37 -7.53 -4.19
N THR A 40 -10.57 -6.78 -3.13
CA THR A 40 -11.87 -6.15 -2.83
C THR A 40 -12.30 -5.24 -3.97
N ARG A 41 -11.44 -4.36 -4.45
CA ARG A 41 -11.75 -3.46 -5.58
C ARG A 41 -12.02 -4.22 -6.87
N ARG A 42 -11.26 -5.30 -7.11
CA ARG A 42 -11.52 -6.18 -8.26
C ARG A 42 -12.93 -6.75 -8.22
N LEU A 43 -13.35 -7.26 -7.08
CA LEU A 43 -14.68 -7.84 -6.89
C LEU A 43 -15.80 -6.79 -7.00
N GLU A 44 -15.58 -5.58 -6.51
CA GLU A 44 -16.50 -4.44 -6.69
C GLU A 44 -16.71 -4.11 -8.17
N LEU A 45 -15.69 -4.28 -8.99
CA LEU A 45 -15.76 -4.12 -10.45
C LEU A 45 -16.30 -5.36 -11.17
N ASN A 46 -16.69 -6.39 -10.44
CA ASN A 46 -17.18 -7.65 -10.96
C ASN A 46 -16.21 -8.34 -11.94
N LEU A 47 -14.92 -8.25 -11.64
CA LEU A 47 -13.85 -8.83 -12.44
C LEU A 47 -13.36 -10.16 -11.87
N THR A 48 -13.10 -11.13 -12.75
CA THR A 48 -12.33 -12.32 -12.39
C THR A 48 -10.84 -11.98 -12.25
N GLN A 49 -10.07 -12.88 -11.65
CA GLN A 49 -8.62 -12.74 -11.59
C GLN A 49 -7.99 -12.65 -12.99
N GLU A 50 -8.46 -13.48 -13.93
CA GLU A 50 -8.02 -13.40 -15.33
C GLU A 50 -8.38 -12.06 -15.99
N GLY A 51 -9.60 -11.59 -15.76
CA GLY A 51 -10.07 -10.30 -16.29
C GLY A 51 -9.26 -9.13 -15.74
N MET A 52 -8.90 -9.17 -14.46
CA MET A 52 -8.05 -8.16 -13.85
C MET A 52 -6.63 -8.22 -14.40
N ALA A 53 -6.05 -9.40 -14.52
CA ALA A 53 -4.72 -9.59 -15.10
C ALA A 53 -4.64 -9.07 -16.54
N ALA A 54 -5.62 -9.40 -17.37
CA ALA A 54 -5.71 -8.91 -18.74
C ALA A 54 -5.80 -7.38 -18.80
N ARG A 55 -6.63 -6.78 -17.95
CA ARG A 55 -6.81 -5.32 -17.87
C ARG A 55 -5.53 -4.61 -17.41
N ALA A 56 -4.78 -5.20 -16.50
CA ALA A 56 -3.51 -4.69 -16.01
C ALA A 56 -2.31 -4.99 -16.93
N GLY A 57 -2.51 -5.81 -17.97
CA GLY A 57 -1.41 -6.24 -18.84
C GLY A 57 -0.44 -7.18 -18.15
N LEU A 58 -0.90 -7.96 -17.18
CA LEU A 58 -0.12 -8.94 -16.43
C LEU A 58 -0.49 -10.37 -16.86
N LYS A 59 0.46 -11.29 -16.66
CA LYS A 59 0.17 -12.72 -16.76
C LYS A 59 -0.78 -13.13 -15.64
N PHE A 60 -1.73 -14.01 -15.93
CA PHE A 60 -2.67 -14.51 -14.94
C PHE A 60 -1.97 -15.10 -13.70
N ALA A 61 -0.94 -15.92 -13.93
CA ALA A 61 -0.16 -16.52 -12.83
C ALA A 61 0.49 -15.46 -11.92
N THR A 62 0.99 -14.37 -12.48
CA THR A 62 1.59 -13.26 -11.74
C THR A 62 0.55 -12.55 -10.86
N TYR A 63 -0.61 -12.24 -11.42
CA TYR A 63 -1.68 -11.59 -10.69
C TYR A 63 -2.24 -12.50 -9.58
N ARG A 64 -2.50 -13.77 -9.89
CA ARG A 64 -2.98 -14.76 -8.92
C ARG A 64 -2.02 -14.91 -7.75
N ARG A 65 -0.71 -15.02 -8.03
CA ARG A 65 0.32 -15.08 -6.98
C ARG A 65 0.31 -13.82 -6.11
N PHE A 66 0.14 -12.65 -6.71
CA PHE A 66 0.03 -11.41 -5.96
C PHE A 66 -1.13 -11.43 -4.96
N GLU A 67 -2.33 -11.82 -5.36
CA GLU A 67 -3.47 -11.92 -4.44
C GLU A 67 -3.24 -12.95 -3.32
N GLN A 68 -2.48 -14.01 -3.58
CA GLN A 68 -2.22 -15.07 -2.61
C GLN A 68 -1.09 -14.72 -1.62
N THR A 69 -0.05 -14.05 -2.08
CA THR A 69 1.19 -13.86 -1.32
C THR A 69 1.55 -12.39 -1.08
N GLY A 70 0.95 -11.47 -1.79
CA GLY A 70 1.35 -10.06 -1.80
C GLY A 70 2.61 -9.77 -2.62
N GLU A 71 3.22 -10.79 -3.23
CA GLU A 71 4.45 -10.63 -3.99
C GLU A 71 4.18 -10.17 -5.43
N ILE A 72 4.71 -9.01 -5.78
CA ILE A 72 4.65 -8.44 -7.12
C ILE A 72 5.80 -7.42 -7.27
N SER A 73 6.21 -7.17 -8.50
CA SER A 73 7.11 -6.06 -8.79
C SER A 73 6.38 -4.71 -8.60
N LEU A 74 7.12 -3.65 -8.29
CA LEU A 74 6.55 -2.30 -8.23
C LEU A 74 5.84 -1.93 -9.55
N LYS A 75 6.47 -2.24 -10.69
CA LYS A 75 5.87 -2.02 -12.00
C LYS A 75 4.54 -2.75 -12.16
N GLY A 76 4.46 -4.01 -11.74
CA GLY A 76 3.21 -4.78 -11.76
C GLY A 76 2.13 -4.16 -10.89
N LEU A 77 2.49 -3.70 -9.69
CA LEU A 77 1.55 -3.03 -8.79
C LEU A 77 1.03 -1.72 -9.40
N LEU A 78 1.88 -0.94 -10.05
CA LEU A 78 1.48 0.28 -10.76
C LEU A 78 0.58 -0.02 -11.95
N GLN A 79 0.80 -1.11 -12.68
CA GLN A 79 -0.10 -1.57 -13.74
C GLN A 79 -1.49 -1.93 -13.19
N ILE A 80 -1.57 -2.56 -12.03
CA ILE A 80 -2.83 -2.82 -11.33
C ILE A 80 -3.49 -1.48 -10.94
N GLY A 81 -2.74 -0.57 -10.36
CA GLY A 81 -3.24 0.76 -9.98
C GLY A 81 -3.78 1.54 -11.18
N PHE A 82 -3.13 1.46 -12.32
CA PHE A 82 -3.60 2.05 -13.57
C PHE A 82 -4.92 1.43 -14.03
N ALA A 83 -5.01 0.10 -14.01
CA ALA A 83 -6.22 -0.62 -14.39
C ALA A 83 -7.41 -0.33 -13.48
N LEU A 84 -7.17 -0.06 -12.20
CA LEU A 84 -8.17 0.35 -11.21
C LEU A 84 -8.43 1.86 -11.19
N ASN A 85 -7.70 2.63 -12.00
CA ASN A 85 -7.77 4.10 -12.03
C ASN A 85 -7.45 4.77 -10.67
N VAL A 86 -6.45 4.27 -9.98
CA VAL A 86 -6.03 4.74 -8.64
C VAL A 86 -4.55 5.10 -8.57
N LEU A 87 -3.90 5.41 -9.69
CA LEU A 87 -2.49 5.80 -9.71
C LEU A 87 -2.18 7.00 -8.80
N SER A 88 -3.12 7.91 -8.65
CA SER A 88 -2.96 9.06 -7.75
C SER A 88 -2.74 8.68 -6.29
N GLU A 89 -3.16 7.50 -5.87
CA GLU A 89 -2.91 7.00 -4.51
C GLU A 89 -1.41 6.72 -4.26
N PHE A 90 -0.62 6.54 -5.33
CA PHE A 90 0.83 6.34 -5.22
C PHE A 90 1.62 7.65 -5.09
N ASP A 91 1.03 8.79 -5.44
CA ASP A 91 1.71 10.10 -5.40
C ASP A 91 2.10 10.52 -3.98
N VAL A 92 1.42 9.99 -2.99
CA VAL A 92 1.67 10.29 -1.57
C VAL A 92 2.70 9.36 -0.91
N LEU A 93 3.14 8.30 -1.62
CA LEU A 93 4.14 7.38 -1.08
C LEU A 93 5.47 8.10 -0.88
N PHE A 94 5.97 8.04 0.36
CA PHE A 94 7.23 8.68 0.77
C PHE A 94 7.28 10.19 0.50
N ALA A 95 6.13 10.84 0.24
CA ALA A 95 6.06 12.27 -0.04
C ALA A 95 6.20 13.14 1.22
N GLN A 96 5.88 12.60 2.39
CA GLN A 96 5.99 13.33 3.65
C GLN A 96 7.45 13.46 4.09
N LYS A 97 7.86 14.69 4.39
CA LYS A 97 9.17 14.93 5.00
C LYS A 97 9.20 14.33 6.40
N GLN A 98 10.28 13.59 6.69
CA GLN A 98 10.57 13.10 8.03
C GLN A 98 11.34 14.19 8.78
N TYR A 99 10.71 14.78 9.79
CA TYR A 99 11.37 15.72 10.70
C TYR A 99 11.91 14.96 11.92
N GLN A 100 13.21 15.08 12.18
CA GLN A 100 13.87 14.42 13.32
C GLN A 100 13.79 15.24 14.61
N SER A 101 13.53 16.56 14.49
CA SER A 101 13.43 17.47 15.63
C SER A 101 12.48 18.64 15.34
N LEU A 102 12.06 19.33 16.40
CA LEU A 102 11.30 20.58 16.29
C LEU A 102 12.09 21.68 15.57
N ASP A 103 13.41 21.67 15.70
CA ASP A 103 14.28 22.62 14.99
C ASP A 103 14.27 22.40 13.48
N ASP A 104 14.13 21.15 13.03
CA ASP A 104 13.99 20.81 11.60
C ASP A 104 12.67 21.33 11.02
N VAL A 105 11.61 21.38 11.84
CA VAL A 105 10.30 21.94 11.43
C VAL A 105 10.38 23.46 11.32
N LEU A 106 11.12 24.12 12.19
CA LEU A 106 11.26 25.58 12.23
C LEU A 106 12.24 26.08 11.16
N ASN A 107 13.22 25.26 10.76
CA ASN A 107 14.21 25.56 9.73
C ASN A 107 13.82 24.87 8.40
N GLU A 108 12.80 25.37 7.73
CA GLU A 108 12.34 24.85 6.43
C GLU A 108 13.36 24.95 5.28
N GLN A 109 14.55 25.50 5.54
CA GLN A 109 15.66 25.47 4.59
C GLN A 109 16.38 24.12 4.64
N SER A 110 15.68 23.07 4.21
CA SER A 110 16.28 21.76 4.07
C SER A 110 17.30 21.78 2.94
N VAL A 111 18.58 21.72 3.33
CA VAL A 111 19.66 21.43 2.38
C VAL A 111 19.38 20.06 1.73
N THR A 112 19.01 20.06 0.46
CA THR A 112 18.81 18.83 -0.29
C THR A 112 20.15 18.13 -0.42
N ARG A 113 20.36 17.09 0.37
CA ARG A 113 21.61 16.32 0.35
C ARG A 113 21.65 15.44 -0.89
N LYS A 114 22.70 15.57 -1.69
CA LYS A 114 22.92 14.73 -2.87
C LYS A 114 23.49 13.34 -2.55
N ARG A 115 24.04 13.14 -1.36
CA ARG A 115 24.64 11.87 -0.92
C ARG A 115 24.40 11.64 0.57
N GLY A 116 24.17 10.39 0.95
CA GLY A 116 24.12 9.98 2.35
C GLY A 116 25.50 10.09 3.02
N LYS A 117 25.53 10.35 4.34
CA LYS A 117 26.76 10.20 5.15
C LYS A 117 26.97 8.72 5.44
N LYS A 118 28.23 8.25 5.30
CA LYS A 118 28.64 6.95 5.82
C LYS A 118 28.64 7.03 7.33
N ASN A 119 27.87 6.19 8.01
CA ASN A 119 27.96 6.05 9.46
C ASN A 119 29.26 5.32 9.76
N GLU A 120 30.14 5.98 10.48
CA GLU A 120 31.35 5.36 11.05
C GLU A 120 30.98 4.60 12.31
#